data_b94e2697f8a764a771d2a5fcab8d1e58
#
_entry.id   b94e2697f8a764a771d2a5fcab8d1e58
#
_cell.length_a   1.000
_cell.length_b   1.000
_cell.length_c   1.000
_cell.angle_alpha   90.00
_cell.angle_beta   90.00
_cell.angle_gamma   90.00
#
_symmetry.space_group_name_H-M   'P 1'
#
loop_
_entity.id
_entity.type
_entity.pdbx_description
1 polymer ?
#
loop_
_entity_poly.entity_id
_entity_poly.type
_entity_poly.pdbx_seq_one_letter_code
_entity_poly.pdbx_strand_id
1 'polypeptide(L)'
;MTEAPAPPQGPGVLAPFPAPPTEGRRLRLGWGLGIAAAAVLLLCVGGVAAVAGLFNVMTRALNEQAQVVIGDYLDDVNARRYSEAYDSLCAETRSQVSEAQFTSEQAGQEPIRTYRVGTLDLASVDLAVPVDVTYSDGRTGQLQAYLGQNEETGQFQVCRVEE
;
A
#
# COMPACT_ATOMS: atom_id res chain seq x y z
N MET A 1 -52.67 85.61 19.25
CA MET A 1 -52.03 84.32 18.80
C MET A 1 -50.61 84.42 19.32
N THR A 2 -50.33 83.67 20.37
CA THR A 2 -48.99 83.64 21.03
C THR A 2 -48.17 82.50 20.48
N GLU A 3 -47.11 82.84 19.77
CA GLU A 3 -46.20 81.92 19.20
C GLU A 3 -45.33 81.22 20.30
N ALA A 4 -45.33 79.92 20.34
CA ALA A 4 -44.55 79.16 21.33
C ALA A 4 -43.05 79.26 21.02
N PRO A 5 -42.18 79.46 22.02
CA PRO A 5 -40.72 79.51 21.79
C PRO A 5 -40.16 78.21 21.29
N ALA A 6 -39.23 78.29 20.32
CA ALA A 6 -38.55 77.14 19.76
C ALA A 6 -37.70 76.39 20.83
N PRO A 7 -37.65 75.05 20.82
CA PRO A 7 -36.87 74.30 21.80
C PRO A 7 -35.39 74.62 21.65
N PRO A 8 -34.59 74.60 22.72
CA PRO A 8 -33.16 74.85 22.67
C PRO A 8 -32.44 73.68 21.90
N GLN A 9 -31.62 74.07 20.97
CA GLN A 9 -30.72 73.10 20.30
C GLN A 9 -29.61 72.74 21.29
N GLY A 10 -29.67 71.49 21.81
CA GLY A 10 -28.60 70.96 22.62
C GLY A 10 -27.35 70.70 21.78
N PRO A 11 -26.16 70.72 22.38
CA PRO A 11 -24.92 70.32 21.66
C PRO A 11 -25.08 68.94 21.14
N GLY A 12 -24.82 68.75 19.80
CA GLY A 12 -24.92 67.46 19.13
C GLY A 12 -24.07 66.40 19.84
N VAL A 13 -24.67 65.22 20.06
CA VAL A 13 -23.96 64.06 20.65
C VAL A 13 -22.89 63.61 19.69
N LEU A 14 -21.63 63.96 19.94
CA LEU A 14 -20.50 63.40 19.28
C LEU A 14 -20.37 61.92 19.73
N ALA A 15 -20.44 61.00 18.79
CA ALA A 15 -20.20 59.56 19.06
C ALA A 15 -18.81 59.39 19.71
N PRO A 16 -18.73 58.79 20.92
CA PRO A 16 -17.48 58.75 21.71
C PRO A 16 -16.38 57.86 21.11
N PHE A 17 -16.67 57.13 20.06
CA PHE A 17 -15.68 56.23 19.41
C PHE A 17 -15.75 56.39 17.89
N PRO A 18 -14.61 56.65 17.22
CA PRO A 18 -14.59 56.60 15.76
C PRO A 18 -14.90 55.20 15.29
N ALA A 19 -15.80 55.05 14.32
CA ALA A 19 -16.09 53.76 13.70
C ALA A 19 -14.80 53.17 13.16
N PRO A 20 -14.52 51.88 13.40
CA PRO A 20 -13.31 51.24 12.88
C PRO A 20 -13.29 51.34 11.36
N PRO A 21 -12.12 51.62 10.75
CA PRO A 21 -12.02 51.80 9.31
C PRO A 21 -12.41 50.50 8.59
N THR A 22 -13.49 50.55 7.81
CA THR A 22 -13.98 49.43 6.99
C THR A 22 -13.18 49.28 5.69
N GLU A 23 -12.29 50.23 5.41
CA GLU A 23 -11.41 50.20 4.27
C GLU A 23 -10.36 49.07 4.41
N GLY A 24 -10.30 48.20 3.42
CA GLY A 24 -9.37 47.05 3.39
C GLY A 24 -9.93 45.72 3.93
N ARG A 25 -11.15 45.66 4.46
CA ARG A 25 -11.75 44.41 4.95
C ARG A 25 -11.83 43.36 3.85
N ARG A 26 -12.21 43.75 2.64
CA ARG A 26 -12.29 42.84 1.48
C ARG A 26 -10.91 42.36 1.04
N LEU A 27 -9.89 43.23 1.09
CA LEU A 27 -8.53 42.86 0.75
C LEU A 27 -7.93 41.88 1.76
N ARG A 28 -8.12 42.13 3.05
CA ARG A 28 -7.65 41.24 4.14
C ARG A 28 -8.39 39.91 4.10
N LEU A 29 -9.69 39.89 3.82
CA LEU A 29 -10.48 38.66 3.65
C LEU A 29 -9.99 37.86 2.43
N GLY A 30 -9.72 38.53 1.30
CA GLY A 30 -9.19 37.90 0.07
C GLY A 30 -7.82 37.26 0.29
N TRP A 31 -6.92 37.96 1.00
CA TRP A 31 -5.59 37.41 1.34
C TRP A 31 -5.71 36.23 2.31
N GLY A 32 -6.56 36.36 3.35
CA GLY A 32 -6.78 35.26 4.30
C GLY A 32 -7.37 34.01 3.64
N LEU A 33 -8.37 34.19 2.76
CA LEU A 33 -8.99 33.09 2.01
C LEU A 33 -8.00 32.47 1.01
N GLY A 34 -7.18 33.30 0.33
CA GLY A 34 -6.17 32.84 -0.61
C GLY A 34 -5.09 31.98 0.06
N ILE A 35 -4.57 32.41 1.21
CA ILE A 35 -3.59 31.66 1.98
C ILE A 35 -4.19 30.34 2.51
N ALA A 36 -5.42 30.37 3.02
CA ALA A 36 -6.10 29.18 3.50
C ALA A 36 -6.34 28.17 2.36
N ALA A 37 -6.79 28.63 1.20
CA ALA A 37 -6.98 27.78 0.02
C ALA A 37 -5.65 27.18 -0.48
N ALA A 38 -4.57 27.96 -0.52
CA ALA A 38 -3.25 27.47 -0.88
C ALA A 38 -2.72 26.43 0.12
N ALA A 39 -2.92 26.63 1.42
CA ALA A 39 -2.55 25.68 2.45
C ALA A 39 -3.31 24.35 2.32
N VAL A 40 -4.62 24.42 2.08
CA VAL A 40 -5.43 23.21 1.84
C VAL A 40 -4.98 22.47 0.59
N LEU A 41 -4.71 23.16 -0.51
CA LEU A 41 -4.20 22.54 -1.74
C LEU A 41 -2.84 21.87 -1.52
N LEU A 42 -1.92 22.52 -0.79
CA LEU A 42 -0.61 21.92 -0.48
C LEU A 42 -0.76 20.67 0.40
N LEU A 43 -1.65 20.68 1.38
CA LEU A 43 -1.92 19.51 2.22
C LEU A 43 -2.58 18.38 1.42
N CYS A 44 -3.53 18.68 0.54
CA CYS A 44 -4.15 17.66 -0.31
C CYS A 44 -3.16 17.05 -1.30
N VAL A 45 -2.39 17.86 -2.03
CA VAL A 45 -1.42 17.36 -3.01
C VAL A 45 -0.25 16.66 -2.31
N GLY A 46 0.29 17.24 -1.24
CA GLY A 46 1.36 16.64 -0.45
C GLY A 46 0.94 15.34 0.23
N GLY A 47 -0.29 15.31 0.78
CA GLY A 47 -0.86 14.13 1.40
C GLY A 47 -1.03 12.97 0.41
N VAL A 48 -1.59 13.23 -0.77
CA VAL A 48 -1.74 12.21 -1.83
C VAL A 48 -0.38 11.69 -2.30
N ALA A 49 0.60 12.57 -2.51
CA ALA A 49 1.94 12.16 -2.92
C ALA A 49 2.65 11.30 -1.84
N ALA A 50 2.50 11.66 -0.57
CA ALA A 50 3.07 10.88 0.54
C ALA A 50 2.43 9.49 0.65
N VAL A 51 1.10 9.41 0.54
CA VAL A 51 0.36 8.12 0.56
C VAL A 51 0.77 7.27 -0.63
N ALA A 52 0.81 7.82 -1.85
CA ALA A 52 1.23 7.09 -3.04
C ALA A 52 2.70 6.61 -2.93
N GLY A 53 3.58 7.41 -2.37
CA GLY A 53 4.97 7.04 -2.10
C GLY A 53 5.07 5.87 -1.12
N LEU A 54 4.32 5.91 -0.02
CA LEU A 54 4.29 4.85 0.98
C LEU A 54 3.76 3.53 0.39
N PHE A 55 2.69 3.59 -0.41
CA PHE A 55 2.15 2.41 -1.11
C PHE A 55 3.20 1.76 -2.03
N ASN A 56 3.92 2.57 -2.81
CA ASN A 56 4.97 2.05 -3.69
C ASN A 56 6.10 1.34 -2.92
N VAL A 57 6.55 1.91 -1.81
CA VAL A 57 7.61 1.29 -0.98
C VAL A 57 7.10 -0.01 -0.36
N MET A 58 5.89 -0.01 0.18
CA MET A 58 5.29 -1.20 0.79
C MET A 58 5.08 -2.33 -0.23
N THR A 59 4.57 -2.02 -1.42
CA THR A 59 4.38 -3.00 -2.49
C THR A 59 5.70 -3.62 -2.94
N ARG A 60 6.76 -2.82 -3.06
CA ARG A 60 8.10 -3.34 -3.39
C ARG A 60 8.63 -4.30 -2.34
N ALA A 61 8.53 -3.93 -1.06
CA ALA A 61 8.99 -4.79 0.03
C ALA A 61 8.25 -6.13 0.07
N LEU A 62 6.93 -6.13 -0.14
CA LEU A 62 6.15 -7.37 -0.23
C LEU A 62 6.55 -8.21 -1.44
N ASN A 63 6.76 -7.61 -2.60
CA ASN A 63 7.21 -8.32 -3.78
C ASN A 63 8.62 -8.93 -3.60
N GLU A 64 9.55 -8.18 -3.01
CA GLU A 64 10.89 -8.70 -2.71
C GLU A 64 10.82 -9.88 -1.76
N GLN A 65 10.03 -9.80 -0.71
CA GLN A 65 9.84 -10.91 0.23
C GLN A 65 9.22 -12.13 -0.45
N ALA A 66 8.18 -11.96 -1.28
CA ALA A 66 7.57 -13.05 -2.04
C ALA A 66 8.56 -13.71 -3.00
N GLN A 67 9.37 -12.91 -3.71
CA GLN A 67 10.38 -13.43 -4.63
C GLN A 67 11.46 -14.24 -3.91
N VAL A 68 11.92 -13.79 -2.74
CA VAL A 68 12.91 -14.52 -1.93
C VAL A 68 12.34 -15.86 -1.47
N VAL A 69 11.15 -15.87 -0.89
CA VAL A 69 10.54 -17.10 -0.36
C VAL A 69 10.27 -18.14 -1.45
N ILE A 70 9.77 -17.69 -2.63
CA ILE A 70 9.54 -18.59 -3.76
C ILE A 70 10.88 -19.06 -4.34
N GLY A 71 11.87 -18.16 -4.43
CA GLY A 71 13.20 -18.49 -4.91
C GLY A 71 13.88 -19.55 -4.06
N ASP A 72 13.92 -19.35 -2.75
CA ASP A 72 14.51 -20.29 -1.79
C ASP A 72 13.84 -21.68 -1.90
N TYR A 73 12.49 -21.71 -1.96
CA TYR A 73 11.76 -22.96 -2.15
C TYR A 73 12.14 -23.69 -3.46
N LEU A 74 12.16 -22.96 -4.58
CA LEU A 74 12.51 -23.57 -5.88
C LEU A 74 13.98 -24.02 -5.95
N ASP A 75 14.88 -23.26 -5.33
CA ASP A 75 16.29 -23.61 -5.24
C ASP A 75 16.50 -24.87 -4.38
N ASP A 76 15.74 -25.01 -3.28
CA ASP A 76 15.78 -26.20 -2.45
C ASP A 76 15.26 -27.45 -3.18
N VAL A 77 14.12 -27.32 -3.88
CA VAL A 77 13.58 -28.38 -4.72
C VAL A 77 14.58 -28.79 -5.80
N ASN A 78 15.18 -27.85 -6.53
CA ASN A 78 16.16 -28.09 -7.56
C ASN A 78 17.46 -28.75 -7.05
N ALA A 79 17.88 -28.32 -5.85
CA ALA A 79 19.06 -28.92 -5.20
C ALA A 79 18.74 -30.25 -4.52
N ARG A 80 17.49 -30.73 -4.61
CA ARG A 80 16.98 -31.94 -3.94
C ARG A 80 17.07 -31.89 -2.43
N ARG A 81 17.05 -30.70 -1.86
CA ARG A 81 16.93 -30.44 -0.42
C ARG A 81 15.44 -30.42 -0.04
N TYR A 82 14.80 -31.57 -0.19
CA TYR A 82 13.34 -31.67 -0.03
C TYR A 82 12.87 -31.44 1.39
N SER A 83 13.71 -31.70 2.39
CA SER A 83 13.39 -31.42 3.80
C SER A 83 13.31 -29.91 4.05
N GLU A 84 14.27 -29.15 3.53
CA GLU A 84 14.29 -27.69 3.64
C GLU A 84 13.12 -27.05 2.87
N ALA A 85 12.85 -27.55 1.65
CA ALA A 85 11.71 -27.13 0.87
C ALA A 85 10.38 -27.41 1.60
N TYR A 86 10.24 -28.58 2.24
CA TYR A 86 9.07 -28.94 3.02
C TYR A 86 8.89 -28.04 4.26
N ASP A 87 9.98 -27.71 4.94
CA ASP A 87 9.95 -26.82 6.12
C ASP A 87 9.52 -25.38 5.77
N SER A 88 9.78 -24.94 4.53
CA SER A 88 9.35 -23.64 4.02
C SER A 88 7.86 -23.57 3.64
N LEU A 89 7.17 -24.71 3.59
CA LEU A 89 5.74 -24.77 3.29
C LEU A 89 4.89 -24.21 4.44
N CYS A 90 3.73 -23.67 4.08
CA CYS A 90 2.76 -23.21 5.08
C CYS A 90 2.21 -24.37 5.93
N ALA A 91 1.83 -24.06 7.17
CA ALA A 91 1.38 -25.06 8.14
C ALA A 91 0.18 -25.87 7.66
N GLU A 92 -0.70 -25.25 6.91
CA GLU A 92 -1.87 -25.93 6.33
C GLU A 92 -1.45 -27.04 5.37
N THR A 93 -0.54 -26.77 4.43
CA THR A 93 -0.03 -27.78 3.48
C THR A 93 0.71 -28.89 4.21
N ARG A 94 1.57 -28.55 5.18
CA ARG A 94 2.28 -29.56 6.00
C ARG A 94 1.34 -30.43 6.82
N SER A 95 0.15 -29.95 7.14
CA SER A 95 -0.86 -30.77 7.83
C SER A 95 -1.55 -31.79 6.90
N GLN A 96 -1.55 -31.53 5.60
CA GLN A 96 -2.23 -32.36 4.58
C GLN A 96 -1.30 -33.35 3.90
N VAL A 97 -0.01 -32.99 3.74
CA VAL A 97 1.00 -33.76 3.02
C VAL A 97 2.16 -34.05 3.96
N SER A 98 2.55 -35.31 4.08
CA SER A 98 3.73 -35.68 4.85
C SER A 98 5.02 -35.36 4.08
N GLU A 99 6.15 -35.15 4.79
CA GLU A 99 7.44 -34.91 4.17
C GLU A 99 7.85 -36.02 3.20
N ALA A 100 7.59 -37.31 3.54
CA ALA A 100 7.88 -38.44 2.68
C ALA A 100 7.07 -38.43 1.38
N GLN A 101 5.79 -38.03 1.47
CA GLN A 101 4.93 -37.90 0.28
C GLN A 101 5.41 -36.75 -0.58
N PHE A 102 5.65 -35.57 0.01
CA PHE A 102 6.19 -34.40 -0.69
C PHE A 102 7.51 -34.72 -1.41
N THR A 103 8.44 -35.36 -0.71
CA THR A 103 9.73 -35.80 -1.30
C THR A 103 9.53 -36.73 -2.51
N SER A 104 8.60 -37.69 -2.40
CA SER A 104 8.30 -38.60 -3.50
C SER A 104 7.71 -37.90 -4.71
N GLU A 105 6.82 -36.92 -4.49
CA GLU A 105 6.19 -36.12 -5.54
C GLU A 105 7.21 -35.24 -6.23
N GLN A 106 8.02 -34.49 -5.46
CA GLN A 106 9.03 -33.59 -6.01
C GLN A 106 10.16 -34.34 -6.74
N ALA A 107 10.57 -35.51 -6.24
CA ALA A 107 11.60 -36.31 -6.88
C ALA A 107 11.17 -36.87 -8.26
N GLY A 108 9.86 -36.97 -8.52
CA GLY A 108 9.31 -37.40 -9.80
C GLY A 108 9.13 -36.29 -10.83
N GLN A 109 9.31 -35.04 -10.44
CA GLN A 109 9.11 -33.89 -11.32
C GLN A 109 10.37 -33.61 -12.15
N GLU A 110 10.15 -33.00 -13.34
CA GLU A 110 11.25 -32.57 -14.20
C GLU A 110 11.99 -31.38 -13.53
N PRO A 111 13.32 -31.43 -13.42
CA PRO A 111 14.08 -30.34 -12.79
C PRO A 111 13.94 -29.03 -13.56
N ILE A 112 13.80 -27.94 -12.82
CA ILE A 112 13.76 -26.59 -13.36
C ILE A 112 15.20 -26.10 -13.58
N ARG A 113 15.55 -25.77 -14.82
CA ARG A 113 16.85 -25.22 -15.16
C ARG A 113 17.02 -23.77 -14.79
N THR A 114 16.00 -22.97 -15.10
CA THR A 114 15.95 -21.53 -14.77
C THR A 114 14.52 -21.12 -14.50
N TYR A 115 14.35 -20.16 -13.62
CA TYR A 115 13.04 -19.59 -13.33
C TYR A 115 13.10 -18.06 -13.22
N ARG A 116 11.95 -17.43 -13.38
CA ARG A 116 11.75 -15.99 -13.12
C ARG A 116 10.47 -15.82 -12.33
N VAL A 117 10.59 -15.35 -11.12
CA VAL A 117 9.46 -15.02 -10.25
C VAL A 117 8.87 -13.68 -10.68
N GLY A 118 7.58 -13.65 -10.92
CA GLY A 118 6.83 -12.45 -11.28
C GLY A 118 6.53 -11.55 -10.09
N THR A 119 5.48 -10.77 -10.21
CA THR A 119 5.01 -9.85 -9.15
C THR A 119 3.78 -10.41 -8.48
N LEU A 120 3.69 -10.19 -7.17
CA LEU A 120 2.53 -10.55 -6.36
C LEU A 120 1.31 -9.71 -6.79
N ASP A 121 0.20 -10.36 -7.10
CA ASP A 121 -1.07 -9.69 -7.35
C ASP A 121 -1.80 -9.45 -6.02
N LEU A 122 -1.70 -8.22 -5.53
CA LEU A 122 -2.37 -7.79 -4.30
C LEU A 122 -3.88 -7.51 -4.46
N ALA A 123 -4.39 -7.54 -5.70
CA ALA A 123 -5.81 -7.34 -5.98
C ALA A 123 -6.60 -8.65 -5.99
N SER A 124 -5.93 -9.79 -6.09
CA SER A 124 -6.57 -11.11 -6.03
C SER A 124 -6.84 -11.53 -4.58
N VAL A 125 -7.85 -12.37 -4.40
CA VAL A 125 -8.18 -12.94 -3.08
C VAL A 125 -7.08 -13.92 -2.64
N ASP A 126 -6.51 -14.63 -3.61
CA ASP A 126 -5.39 -15.56 -3.39
C ASP A 126 -4.08 -14.84 -3.69
N LEU A 127 -3.13 -14.91 -2.77
CA LEU A 127 -1.80 -14.35 -2.93
C LEU A 127 -0.99 -15.22 -3.91
N ALA A 128 -1.28 -15.09 -5.19
CA ALA A 128 -0.65 -15.86 -6.25
C ALA A 128 0.46 -15.05 -6.95
N VAL A 129 1.57 -15.72 -7.23
CA VAL A 129 2.70 -15.16 -7.97
C VAL A 129 2.99 -16.05 -9.16
N PRO A 130 2.94 -15.52 -10.39
CA PRO A 130 3.32 -16.28 -11.57
C PRO A 130 4.84 -16.49 -11.59
N VAL A 131 5.26 -17.70 -11.97
CA VAL A 131 6.67 -18.07 -12.11
C VAL A 131 6.88 -18.67 -13.49
N ASP A 132 7.61 -17.95 -14.33
CA ASP A 132 8.03 -18.50 -15.63
C ASP A 132 9.20 -19.46 -15.41
N VAL A 133 9.09 -20.69 -15.91
CA VAL A 133 10.10 -21.72 -15.74
C VAL A 133 10.60 -22.24 -17.08
N THR A 134 11.86 -22.65 -17.10
CA THR A 134 12.45 -23.44 -18.17
C THR A 134 12.97 -24.72 -17.56
N TYR A 135 12.47 -25.86 -18.01
CA TYR A 135 12.85 -27.18 -17.55
C TYR A 135 14.19 -27.64 -18.15
N SER A 136 14.77 -28.67 -17.60
CA SER A 136 16.05 -29.22 -18.04
C SER A 136 16.00 -29.78 -19.46
N ASP A 137 14.83 -30.22 -19.91
CA ASP A 137 14.59 -30.71 -21.29
C ASP A 137 14.37 -29.55 -22.31
N GLY A 138 14.39 -28.30 -21.86
CA GLY A 138 14.24 -27.11 -22.69
C GLY A 138 12.79 -26.64 -22.87
N ARG A 139 11.80 -27.37 -22.32
CA ARG A 139 10.41 -26.88 -22.30
C ARG A 139 10.31 -25.64 -21.40
N THR A 140 9.39 -24.74 -21.75
CA THR A 140 9.01 -23.61 -20.92
C THR A 140 7.58 -23.80 -20.41
N GLY A 141 7.33 -23.35 -19.18
CA GLY A 141 6.01 -23.38 -18.56
C GLY A 141 5.81 -22.15 -17.67
N GLN A 142 4.61 -22.02 -17.17
CA GLN A 142 4.28 -21.03 -16.16
C GLN A 142 3.63 -21.72 -14.97
N LEU A 143 4.24 -21.57 -13.81
CA LEU A 143 3.70 -22.04 -12.55
C LEU A 143 3.00 -20.91 -11.82
N GLN A 144 2.05 -21.25 -10.96
CA GLN A 144 1.44 -20.34 -10.00
C GLN A 144 1.89 -20.76 -8.60
N ALA A 145 2.64 -19.87 -7.93
CA ALA A 145 3.02 -20.06 -6.54
C ALA A 145 2.01 -19.33 -5.65
N TYR A 146 1.30 -20.07 -4.82
CA TYR A 146 0.36 -19.54 -3.86
C TYR A 146 1.05 -19.35 -2.51
N LEU A 147 0.96 -18.14 -1.98
CA LEU A 147 1.59 -17.77 -0.72
C LEU A 147 0.55 -17.67 0.39
N GLY A 148 0.93 -18.13 1.56
CA GLY A 148 0.25 -17.85 2.82
C GLY A 148 1.12 -16.95 3.69
N GLN A 149 0.53 -16.41 4.73
CA GLN A 149 1.25 -15.63 5.72
C GLN A 149 1.27 -16.40 7.05
N ASN A 150 2.45 -16.55 7.62
CA ASN A 150 2.60 -17.14 8.94
C ASN A 150 1.98 -16.19 9.98
N GLU A 151 1.04 -16.69 10.77
CA GLU A 151 0.27 -15.88 11.75
C GLU A 151 1.14 -15.32 12.87
N GLU A 152 2.23 -16.01 13.22
CA GLU A 152 3.11 -15.62 14.32
C GLU A 152 4.18 -14.60 13.90
N THR A 153 4.74 -14.79 12.70
CA THR A 153 5.88 -13.98 12.22
C THR A 153 5.48 -12.94 11.18
N GLY A 154 4.31 -13.10 10.55
CA GLY A 154 3.86 -12.29 9.43
C GLY A 154 4.65 -12.51 8.13
N GLN A 155 5.56 -13.48 8.08
CA GLN A 155 6.36 -13.79 6.90
C GLN A 155 5.56 -14.63 5.90
N PHE A 156 5.86 -14.46 4.62
CA PHE A 156 5.29 -15.31 3.58
C PHE A 156 5.87 -16.73 3.65
N GLN A 157 5.02 -17.69 3.32
CA GLN A 157 5.37 -19.11 3.16
C GLN A 157 4.73 -19.62 1.87
N VAL A 158 5.35 -20.58 1.22
CA VAL A 158 4.78 -21.23 0.03
C VAL A 158 3.72 -22.23 0.48
N CYS A 159 2.48 -22.09 0.02
CA CYS A 159 1.42 -23.04 0.33
C CYS A 159 1.26 -24.07 -0.78
N ARG A 160 1.36 -23.63 -2.03
CA ARG A 160 1.17 -24.51 -3.20
C ARG A 160 1.88 -23.95 -4.41
N VAL A 161 2.40 -24.83 -5.24
CA VAL A 161 2.92 -24.48 -6.58
C VAL A 161 2.27 -25.45 -7.57
N GLU A 162 1.63 -24.92 -8.61
CA GLU A 162 0.95 -25.72 -9.63
C GLU A 162 1.09 -25.06 -11.01
N GLU A 163 0.94 -25.88 -12.09
CA GLU A 163 0.90 -25.44 -13.48
C GLU A 163 -0.45 -24.84 -13.87
#